data_31e65628a7f09a9725384f86d60c01a7
#
_entry.id   31e65628a7f09a9725384f86d60c01a7
#
_cell.length_a   1.000
_cell.length_b   1.000
_cell.length_c   1.000
_cell.angle_alpha   90.00
_cell.angle_beta   90.00
_cell.angle_gamma   90.00
#
_symmetry.space_group_name_H-M   'P 1'
#
loop_
_entity.id
_entity.type
_entity.pdbx_description
1 polymer ?
#
loop_
_entity_poly.entity_id
_entity_poly.type
_entity_poly.pdbx_seq_one_letter_code
_entity_poly.pdbx_strand_id
1 'polypeptide(L)'
;HVERDHVSGHLQIKDLSFVYAGTTQCVLDGVSLSVAPGQMVALVGRSGSGKSTLVNLIPRFYRHNSGQILIDGVDVEDYTLLNLRRHIALVTQQVVLFNDTIANNIAYGALSTAPREAIAKAAEAAFASEFIDRLPDGYDTLVGENGVMLSGGQRQRVAIARALLKDAPILILDEATSALDTESERHIQDALDRVMAGRTTLVIAHRLSTVEKADQILVMEQGRIVERGTHSELLAANGHYARLHAMQFQDDAVLANEKAPDSKAE
;
A
#
# COMPACT_ATOMS: atom_id res chain seq x y z
N HIS A 1 13.89 -0.86 25.04
CA HIS A 1 12.88 -0.77 23.98
C HIS A 1 11.90 0.35 24.31
N VAL A 2 11.52 1.11 23.28
CA VAL A 2 10.57 2.21 23.39
C VAL A 2 9.18 1.68 23.08
N GLU A 3 8.20 2.14 23.87
CA GLU A 3 6.78 1.95 23.59
C GLU A 3 6.11 3.32 23.55
N ARG A 4 5.35 3.58 22.51
CA ARG A 4 4.55 4.80 22.35
C ARG A 4 3.10 4.45 22.11
N ASP A 5 2.21 5.12 22.82
CA ASP A 5 0.77 4.95 22.62
C ASP A 5 0.31 5.60 21.33
N HIS A 6 0.99 6.67 20.92
CA HIS A 6 0.64 7.44 19.73
C HIS A 6 1.90 7.95 19.02
N VAL A 7 1.87 7.96 17.69
CA VAL A 7 2.85 8.59 16.81
C VAL A 7 2.14 9.50 15.81
N SER A 8 2.79 10.60 15.43
CA SER A 8 2.28 11.51 14.39
C SER A 8 2.39 10.92 12.98
N GLY A 9 3.32 10.00 12.81
CA GLY A 9 3.56 9.32 11.56
C GLY A 9 4.61 9.96 10.66
N HIS A 10 5.54 10.75 11.22
CA HIS A 10 6.69 11.21 10.45
C HIS A 10 7.65 10.05 10.20
N LEU A 11 7.76 9.60 8.95
CA LEU A 11 8.64 8.52 8.54
C LEU A 11 9.90 9.10 7.88
N GLN A 12 11.07 8.75 8.38
CA GLN A 12 12.35 9.14 7.80
C GLN A 12 13.23 7.92 7.57
N ILE A 13 13.87 7.86 6.43
CA ILE A 13 14.87 6.86 6.09
C ILE A 13 16.17 7.60 5.73
N LYS A 14 17.29 7.20 6.34
CA LYS A 14 18.58 7.86 6.20
C LYS A 14 19.66 6.86 5.79
N ASP A 15 20.23 7.04 4.62
CA ASP A 15 21.35 6.27 4.06
C ASP A 15 21.19 4.75 4.21
N LEU A 16 19.98 4.26 3.92
CA LEU A 16 19.61 2.87 4.12
C LEU A 16 20.22 1.98 3.04
N SER A 17 20.95 0.95 3.47
CA SER A 17 21.48 -0.09 2.59
C SER A 17 21.10 -1.47 3.09
N PHE A 18 20.84 -2.38 2.15
CA PHE A 18 20.35 -3.71 2.46
C PHE A 18 20.80 -4.77 1.47
N VAL A 19 21.23 -5.92 2.01
CA VAL A 19 21.58 -7.14 1.31
C VAL A 19 20.83 -8.29 1.97
N TYR A 20 20.16 -9.14 1.20
CA TYR A 20 19.49 -10.32 1.76
C TYR A 20 20.51 -11.34 2.28
N ALA A 21 20.19 -12.00 3.37
CA ALA A 21 21.02 -13.06 3.93
C ALA A 21 21.30 -14.15 2.89
N GLY A 22 22.56 -14.57 2.78
CA GLY A 22 22.99 -15.59 1.82
C GLY A 22 23.23 -15.09 0.40
N THR A 23 23.12 -13.79 0.16
CA THR A 23 23.44 -13.14 -1.13
C THR A 23 24.54 -12.09 -0.95
N THR A 24 25.16 -11.69 -2.07
CA THR A 24 26.13 -10.58 -2.09
C THR A 24 25.61 -9.36 -2.82
N GLN A 25 24.41 -9.47 -3.41
CA GLN A 25 23.81 -8.39 -4.18
C GLN A 25 23.22 -7.33 -3.26
N CYS A 26 23.68 -6.10 -3.41
CA CYS A 26 23.10 -4.94 -2.74
C CYS A 26 21.75 -4.61 -3.39
N VAL A 27 20.66 -4.75 -2.62
CA VAL A 27 19.29 -4.48 -3.11
C VAL A 27 18.91 -3.03 -2.89
N LEU A 28 19.35 -2.43 -1.78
CA LEU A 28 19.20 -1.01 -1.49
C LEU A 28 20.57 -0.42 -1.19
N ASP A 29 20.87 0.73 -1.75
CA ASP A 29 22.16 1.39 -1.68
C ASP A 29 22.01 2.88 -1.40
N GLY A 30 22.15 3.26 -0.12
CA GLY A 30 22.12 4.64 0.32
C GLY A 30 20.77 5.34 0.11
N VAL A 31 19.66 4.65 0.35
CA VAL A 31 18.33 5.20 0.18
C VAL A 31 17.99 6.17 1.32
N SER A 32 17.63 7.40 0.96
CA SER A 32 17.16 8.43 1.91
C SER A 32 15.85 9.03 1.43
N LEU A 33 14.86 9.11 2.32
CA LEU A 33 13.57 9.75 2.06
C LEU A 33 12.92 10.24 3.36
N SER A 34 11.95 11.13 3.22
CA SER A 34 11.13 11.61 4.33
C SER A 34 9.68 11.72 3.88
N VAL A 35 8.77 11.23 4.72
CA VAL A 35 7.32 11.35 4.53
C VAL A 35 6.77 12.09 5.73
N ALA A 36 6.28 13.31 5.50
CA ALA A 36 5.66 14.11 6.55
C ALA A 36 4.33 13.48 7.02
N PRO A 37 3.88 13.76 8.26
CA PRO A 37 2.58 13.28 8.73
C PRO A 37 1.45 13.65 7.77
N GLY A 38 0.66 12.65 7.37
CA GLY A 38 -0.45 12.82 6.43
C GLY A 38 -0.07 12.98 4.95
N GLN A 39 1.22 12.99 4.61
CA GLN A 39 1.70 13.08 3.25
C GLN A 39 1.59 11.73 2.53
N MET A 40 1.33 11.75 1.22
CA MET A 40 1.38 10.58 0.36
C MET A 40 2.62 10.65 -0.56
N VAL A 41 3.49 9.67 -0.41
CA VAL A 41 4.69 9.50 -1.24
C VAL A 41 4.56 8.22 -2.07
N ALA A 42 4.69 8.36 -3.39
CA ALA A 42 4.64 7.25 -4.33
C ALA A 42 6.04 6.77 -4.68
N LEU A 43 6.25 5.46 -4.59
CA LEU A 43 7.43 4.78 -5.12
C LEU A 43 7.10 4.23 -6.50
N VAL A 44 7.89 4.58 -7.49
CA VAL A 44 7.78 4.06 -8.85
C VAL A 44 9.14 3.54 -9.31
N GLY A 45 9.14 2.63 -10.27
CA GLY A 45 10.35 2.03 -10.79
C GLY A 45 10.06 0.67 -11.42
N ARG A 46 11.01 0.15 -12.18
CA ARG A 46 10.90 -1.17 -12.78
C ARG A 46 10.88 -2.27 -11.73
N SER A 47 10.38 -3.45 -12.10
CA SER A 47 10.48 -4.65 -11.27
C SER A 47 11.95 -4.91 -10.90
N GLY A 48 12.19 -5.26 -9.63
CA GLY A 48 13.55 -5.48 -9.13
C GLY A 48 14.33 -4.22 -8.76
N SER A 49 13.72 -3.03 -8.77
CA SER A 49 14.38 -1.78 -8.38
C SER A 49 14.56 -1.60 -6.86
N GLY A 50 13.97 -2.47 -6.04
CA GLY A 50 14.09 -2.46 -4.59
C GLY A 50 12.88 -1.89 -3.83
N LYS A 51 11.77 -1.55 -4.50
CA LYS A 51 10.58 -0.95 -3.87
C LYS A 51 9.97 -1.83 -2.77
N SER A 52 9.69 -3.09 -3.08
CA SER A 52 9.11 -4.05 -2.13
C SER A 52 10.04 -4.32 -0.94
N THR A 53 11.34 -4.41 -1.20
CA THR A 53 12.35 -4.57 -0.15
C THR A 53 12.35 -3.38 0.79
N LEU A 54 12.31 -2.16 0.25
CA LEU A 54 12.29 -0.93 1.04
C LEU A 54 11.10 -0.89 2.01
N VAL A 55 9.91 -1.14 1.51
CA VAL A 55 8.69 -1.09 2.34
C VAL A 55 8.63 -2.20 3.39
N ASN A 56 9.24 -3.35 3.13
CA ASN A 56 9.30 -4.48 4.08
C ASN A 56 10.29 -4.28 5.23
N LEU A 57 11.24 -3.36 5.09
CA LEU A 57 12.17 -3.00 6.16
C LEU A 57 11.54 -2.11 7.22
N ILE A 58 10.52 -1.33 6.87
CA ILE A 58 9.87 -0.38 7.79
C ILE A 58 9.20 -1.12 8.96
N PRO A 59 8.37 -2.17 8.75
CA PRO A 59 7.79 -2.94 9.84
C PRO A 59 8.76 -3.99 10.44
N ARG A 60 10.05 -3.93 10.08
CA ARG A 60 11.09 -4.87 10.51
C ARG A 60 10.76 -6.32 10.18
N PHE A 61 10.36 -6.59 8.93
CA PHE A 61 10.31 -7.97 8.43
C PHE A 61 11.72 -8.50 8.16
N TYR A 62 12.64 -7.60 7.86
CA TYR A 62 14.07 -7.83 7.75
C TYR A 62 14.82 -6.74 8.51
N ARG A 63 16.05 -7.01 8.91
CA ARG A 63 16.95 -6.00 9.47
C ARG A 63 17.85 -5.45 8.37
N HIS A 64 17.97 -4.14 8.29
CA HIS A 64 18.88 -3.47 7.37
C HIS A 64 20.34 -3.63 7.81
N ASN A 65 21.27 -3.48 6.86
CA ASN A 65 22.71 -3.60 7.12
C ASN A 65 23.31 -2.29 7.63
N SER A 66 22.86 -1.16 7.08
CA SER A 66 23.31 0.18 7.49
C SER A 66 22.24 1.21 7.25
N GLY A 67 22.40 2.40 7.83
CA GLY A 67 21.44 3.47 7.80
C GLY A 67 20.46 3.43 8.97
N GLN A 68 19.39 4.21 8.87
CA GLN A 68 18.35 4.32 9.91
C GLN A 68 16.98 4.42 9.29
N ILE A 69 15.99 3.87 9.98
CA ILE A 69 14.56 4.07 9.73
C ILE A 69 13.95 4.66 10.99
N LEU A 70 13.41 5.86 10.91
CA LEU A 70 12.89 6.59 12.06
C LEU A 70 11.39 6.84 11.92
N ILE A 71 10.65 6.64 12.99
CA ILE A 71 9.26 7.06 13.14
C ILE A 71 9.21 8.10 14.27
N ASP A 72 8.78 9.31 13.94
CA ASP A 72 8.80 10.46 14.86
C ASP A 72 10.15 10.64 15.56
N GLY A 73 11.24 10.46 14.82
CA GLY A 73 12.61 10.63 15.30
C GLY A 73 13.16 9.46 16.12
N VAL A 74 12.40 8.40 16.35
CA VAL A 74 12.85 7.19 17.05
C VAL A 74 13.14 6.08 16.06
N ASP A 75 14.30 5.45 16.18
CA ASP A 75 14.69 4.34 15.31
C ASP A 75 13.73 3.15 15.50
N VAL A 76 13.32 2.54 14.38
CA VAL A 76 12.43 1.37 14.42
C VAL A 76 13.05 0.19 15.18
N GLU A 77 14.39 0.12 15.26
CA GLU A 77 15.10 -0.90 16.03
C GLU A 77 14.93 -0.71 17.55
N ASP A 78 14.63 0.50 18.01
CA ASP A 78 14.42 0.80 19.43
C ASP A 78 13.01 0.46 19.90
N TYR A 79 12.04 0.31 19.03
CA TYR A 79 10.69 -0.11 19.38
C TYR A 79 10.62 -1.61 19.72
N THR A 80 9.68 -2.01 20.58
CA THR A 80 9.21 -3.39 20.57
C THR A 80 8.50 -3.69 19.26
N LEU A 81 8.61 -4.91 18.73
CA LEU A 81 7.97 -5.26 17.44
C LEU A 81 6.45 -5.06 17.48
N LEU A 82 5.84 -5.40 18.60
CA LEU A 82 4.40 -5.25 18.75
C LEU A 82 3.98 -3.78 18.69
N ASN A 83 4.70 -2.92 19.39
CA ASN A 83 4.42 -1.48 19.40
C ASN A 83 4.70 -0.83 18.03
N LEU A 84 5.83 -1.15 17.40
CA LEU A 84 6.15 -0.67 16.04
C LEU A 84 5.03 -1.00 15.05
N ARG A 85 4.65 -2.26 14.98
CA ARG A 85 3.65 -2.75 14.01
C ARG A 85 2.23 -2.27 14.31
N ARG A 86 1.95 -1.87 15.56
CA ARG A 86 0.68 -1.21 15.93
C ARG A 86 0.48 0.09 15.16
N HIS A 87 1.55 0.82 14.87
CA HIS A 87 1.51 2.12 14.19
C HIS A 87 1.56 2.03 12.66
N ILE A 88 1.63 0.83 12.11
CA ILE A 88 1.77 0.61 10.66
C ILE A 88 0.66 -0.32 10.17
N ALA A 89 -0.13 0.15 9.21
CA ALA A 89 -1.05 -0.69 8.46
C ALA A 89 -0.42 -1.08 7.11
N LEU A 90 -0.67 -2.32 6.68
CA LEU A 90 -0.16 -2.87 5.43
C LEU A 90 -1.33 -3.28 4.53
N VAL A 91 -1.28 -2.88 3.27
CA VAL A 91 -2.11 -3.46 2.20
C VAL A 91 -1.16 -3.96 1.13
N THR A 92 -1.01 -5.27 1.04
CA THR A 92 -0.07 -5.93 0.14
C THR A 92 -0.72 -6.31 -1.18
N GLN A 93 0.08 -6.47 -2.23
CA GLN A 93 -0.38 -6.91 -3.55
C GLN A 93 -1.00 -8.32 -3.48
N GLN A 94 -0.36 -9.23 -2.77
CA GLN A 94 -0.90 -10.54 -2.47
C GLN A 94 -1.57 -10.53 -1.10
N VAL A 95 -2.89 -10.59 -1.11
CA VAL A 95 -3.66 -10.60 0.12
C VAL A 95 -3.62 -11.98 0.77
N VAL A 96 -3.12 -12.03 2.00
CA VAL A 96 -3.16 -13.22 2.83
C VAL A 96 -4.43 -13.19 3.68
N LEU A 97 -5.29 -14.17 3.48
CA LEU A 97 -6.46 -14.45 4.31
C LEU A 97 -6.30 -15.80 5.00
N PHE A 98 -6.78 -15.86 6.22
CA PHE A 98 -6.77 -17.09 7.02
C PHE A 98 -8.03 -17.91 6.76
N ASN A 99 -7.95 -19.21 6.94
CA ASN A 99 -9.13 -20.08 6.90
C ASN A 99 -10.01 -19.86 8.14
N ASP A 100 -10.71 -18.75 8.12
CA ASP A 100 -11.56 -18.25 9.19
C ASP A 100 -12.71 -17.44 8.56
N THR A 101 -13.56 -16.86 9.37
CA THR A 101 -14.66 -16.01 8.92
C THR A 101 -14.14 -14.70 8.29
N ILE A 102 -14.97 -14.05 7.49
CA ILE A 102 -14.69 -12.72 6.96
C ILE A 102 -14.48 -11.73 8.12
N ALA A 103 -15.34 -11.79 9.14
CA ALA A 103 -15.20 -10.92 10.31
C ALA A 103 -13.85 -11.08 11.00
N ASN A 104 -13.38 -12.30 11.22
CA ASN A 104 -12.10 -12.59 11.86
C ASN A 104 -10.90 -12.24 10.95
N ASN A 105 -11.07 -12.26 9.65
CA ASN A 105 -10.07 -11.78 8.70
C ASN A 105 -9.96 -10.25 8.68
N ILE A 106 -11.05 -9.52 8.90
CA ILE A 106 -11.03 -8.05 9.04
C ILE A 106 -10.46 -7.68 10.41
N ALA A 107 -10.96 -8.28 11.48
CA ALA A 107 -10.52 -8.07 12.86
C ALA A 107 -9.49 -9.12 13.27
N TYR A 108 -8.27 -8.95 12.81
CA TYR A 108 -7.18 -9.90 13.02
C TYR A 108 -6.19 -9.45 14.10
N GLY A 109 -5.60 -10.40 14.82
CA GLY A 109 -4.55 -10.14 15.80
C GLY A 109 -5.02 -9.26 16.97
N ALA A 110 -4.38 -8.13 17.17
CA ALA A 110 -4.72 -7.19 18.23
C ALA A 110 -6.15 -6.62 18.12
N LEU A 111 -6.78 -6.74 16.94
CA LEU A 111 -8.14 -6.28 16.68
C LEU A 111 -9.21 -7.36 16.86
N SER A 112 -8.84 -8.57 17.26
CA SER A 112 -9.75 -9.73 17.38
C SER A 112 -10.93 -9.50 18.34
N THR A 113 -10.81 -8.52 19.25
CA THR A 113 -11.85 -8.11 20.18
C THR A 113 -12.71 -6.94 19.69
N ALA A 114 -12.48 -6.47 18.45
CA ALA A 114 -13.26 -5.37 17.90
C ALA A 114 -14.75 -5.72 17.82
N PRO A 115 -15.65 -4.78 18.19
CA PRO A 115 -17.08 -5.03 18.12
C PRO A 115 -17.54 -5.19 16.68
N ARG A 116 -18.58 -6.01 16.46
CA ARG A 116 -19.15 -6.28 15.13
C ARG A 116 -19.51 -4.99 14.37
N GLU A 117 -19.98 -3.98 15.07
CA GLU A 117 -20.30 -2.68 14.48
C GLU A 117 -19.07 -2.00 13.86
N ALA A 118 -17.93 -2.05 14.54
CA ALA A 118 -16.68 -1.48 14.02
C ALA A 118 -16.19 -2.25 12.79
N ILE A 119 -16.31 -3.57 12.80
CA ILE A 119 -15.98 -4.44 11.65
C ILE A 119 -16.88 -4.08 10.45
N ALA A 120 -18.18 -3.95 10.69
CA ALA A 120 -19.14 -3.59 9.65
C ALA A 120 -18.86 -2.20 9.04
N LYS A 121 -18.53 -1.19 9.86
CA LYS A 121 -18.14 0.14 9.39
C LYS A 121 -16.88 0.11 8.52
N ALA A 122 -15.89 -0.66 8.94
CA ALA A 122 -14.66 -0.82 8.15
C ALA A 122 -14.95 -1.52 6.80
N ALA A 123 -15.77 -2.55 6.80
CA ALA A 123 -16.19 -3.25 5.59
C ALA A 123 -17.00 -2.35 4.64
N GLU A 124 -17.90 -1.54 5.17
CA GLU A 124 -18.66 -0.55 4.38
C GLU A 124 -17.73 0.49 3.75
N ALA A 125 -16.80 1.03 4.53
CA ALA A 125 -15.82 1.99 4.02
C ALA A 125 -14.89 1.41 2.94
N ALA A 126 -14.65 0.10 2.96
CA ALA A 126 -13.87 -0.63 1.96
C ALA A 126 -14.72 -1.16 0.79
N PHE A 127 -16.01 -0.82 0.71
CA PHE A 127 -16.96 -1.39 -0.28
C PHE A 127 -17.05 -2.92 -0.23
N ALA A 128 -16.78 -3.52 0.93
CA ALA A 128 -16.87 -4.96 1.13
C ALA A 128 -18.25 -5.42 1.60
N SER A 129 -19.01 -4.56 2.30
CA SER A 129 -20.35 -4.91 2.80
C SER A 129 -21.29 -5.36 1.68
N GLU A 130 -21.19 -4.77 0.50
CA GLU A 130 -22.04 -5.07 -0.64
C GLU A 130 -21.98 -6.56 -1.03
N PHE A 131 -20.79 -7.15 -1.13
CA PHE A 131 -20.68 -8.58 -1.42
C PHE A 131 -20.88 -9.45 -0.18
N ILE A 132 -20.51 -9.00 1.00
CA ILE A 132 -20.67 -9.74 2.26
C ILE A 132 -22.16 -9.96 2.56
N ASP A 133 -22.99 -8.93 2.39
CA ASP A 133 -24.42 -9.00 2.66
C ASP A 133 -25.17 -9.94 1.70
N ARG A 134 -24.60 -10.23 0.54
CA ARG A 134 -25.15 -11.21 -0.41
C ARG A 134 -24.79 -12.66 -0.09
N LEU A 135 -23.83 -12.89 0.81
CA LEU A 135 -23.44 -14.23 1.22
C LEU A 135 -24.44 -14.80 2.24
N PRO A 136 -24.77 -16.10 2.17
CA PRO A 136 -25.74 -16.71 3.08
C PRO A 136 -25.42 -16.53 4.56
N ASP A 137 -24.12 -16.61 4.92
CA ASP A 137 -23.64 -16.47 6.30
C ASP A 137 -23.05 -15.09 6.59
N GLY A 138 -23.11 -14.15 5.63
CA GLY A 138 -22.63 -12.79 5.79
C GLY A 138 -21.18 -12.72 6.31
N TYR A 139 -20.98 -11.98 7.40
CA TYR A 139 -19.67 -11.84 8.05
C TYR A 139 -19.13 -13.13 8.68
N ASP A 140 -19.98 -14.12 8.93
CA ASP A 140 -19.60 -15.43 9.48
C ASP A 140 -19.25 -16.45 8.40
N THR A 141 -19.22 -16.03 7.14
CA THR A 141 -18.80 -16.86 6.01
C THR A 141 -17.33 -17.25 6.15
N LEU A 142 -17.04 -18.55 6.07
CA LEU A 142 -15.68 -19.07 6.00
C LEU A 142 -15.10 -18.81 4.61
N VAL A 143 -13.93 -18.23 4.55
CA VAL A 143 -13.29 -17.85 3.28
C VAL A 143 -12.39 -18.92 2.68
N GLY A 144 -12.16 -20.00 3.42
CA GLY A 144 -11.24 -21.06 3.02
C GLY A 144 -9.77 -20.65 3.11
N GLU A 145 -8.91 -21.60 2.80
CA GLU A 145 -7.48 -21.37 2.83
C GLU A 145 -7.09 -20.31 1.78
N ASN A 146 -6.35 -19.28 2.20
CA ASN A 146 -5.97 -18.12 1.37
C ASN A 146 -7.15 -17.39 0.69
N GLY A 147 -8.36 -17.54 1.22
CA GLY A 147 -9.55 -16.86 0.69
C GLY A 147 -10.02 -17.38 -0.67
N VAL A 148 -9.86 -18.68 -0.95
CA VAL A 148 -10.23 -19.29 -2.24
C VAL A 148 -11.70 -19.13 -2.61
N MET A 149 -12.57 -18.88 -1.61
CA MET A 149 -14.01 -18.63 -1.81
C MET A 149 -14.32 -17.21 -2.28
N LEU A 150 -13.33 -16.30 -2.27
CA LEU A 150 -13.48 -14.92 -2.67
C LEU A 150 -12.73 -14.63 -3.97
N SER A 151 -13.26 -13.70 -4.79
CA SER A 151 -12.54 -13.16 -5.94
C SER A 151 -11.31 -12.35 -5.50
N GLY A 152 -10.40 -12.05 -6.42
CA GLY A 152 -9.24 -11.21 -6.14
C GLY A 152 -9.63 -9.81 -5.62
N GLY A 153 -10.63 -9.19 -6.22
CA GLY A 153 -11.14 -7.89 -5.79
C GLY A 153 -11.83 -7.93 -4.43
N GLN A 154 -12.56 -9.01 -4.13
CA GLN A 154 -13.18 -9.20 -2.82
C GLN A 154 -12.14 -9.40 -1.72
N ARG A 155 -11.09 -10.22 -1.96
CA ARG A 155 -9.96 -10.37 -1.02
C ARG A 155 -9.27 -9.05 -0.76
N GLN A 156 -9.04 -8.25 -1.79
CA GLN A 156 -8.40 -6.95 -1.64
C GLN A 156 -9.25 -5.98 -0.81
N ARG A 157 -10.56 -5.95 -1.01
CA ARG A 157 -11.48 -5.13 -0.19
C ARG A 157 -11.51 -5.57 1.28
N VAL A 158 -11.41 -6.87 1.56
CA VAL A 158 -11.24 -7.38 2.93
C VAL A 158 -9.92 -6.89 3.54
N ALA A 159 -8.82 -6.92 2.79
CA ALA A 159 -7.53 -6.39 3.27
C ALA A 159 -7.57 -4.88 3.54
N ILE A 160 -8.25 -4.11 2.70
CA ILE A 160 -8.46 -2.67 2.91
C ILE A 160 -9.33 -2.42 4.14
N ALA A 161 -10.40 -3.20 4.34
CA ALA A 161 -11.23 -3.14 5.55
C ALA A 161 -10.41 -3.40 6.81
N ARG A 162 -9.52 -4.38 6.78
CA ARG A 162 -8.56 -4.68 7.86
C ARG A 162 -7.68 -3.46 8.18
N ALA A 163 -7.14 -2.80 7.16
CA ALA A 163 -6.32 -1.60 7.34
C ALA A 163 -7.13 -0.42 7.91
N LEU A 164 -8.37 -0.22 7.45
CA LEU A 164 -9.29 0.80 7.96
C LEU A 164 -9.66 0.56 9.43
N LEU A 165 -9.94 -0.69 9.81
CA LEU A 165 -10.24 -1.05 11.20
C LEU A 165 -9.04 -0.80 12.11
N LYS A 166 -7.84 -1.09 11.63
CA LYS A 166 -6.59 -0.86 12.38
C LYS A 166 -6.36 0.62 12.63
N ASP A 167 -6.72 1.47 11.69
CA ASP A 167 -6.60 2.94 11.78
C ASP A 167 -5.21 3.42 12.23
N ALA A 168 -4.17 2.80 11.69
CA ALA A 168 -2.79 3.16 12.02
C ALA A 168 -2.38 4.47 11.32
N PRO A 169 -1.53 5.30 11.96
CA PRO A 169 -1.10 6.58 11.39
C PRO A 169 -0.21 6.46 10.15
N ILE A 170 0.46 5.33 9.98
CA ILE A 170 1.31 5.04 8.82
C ILE A 170 0.68 3.91 8.00
N LEU A 171 0.52 4.13 6.71
CA LEU A 171 0.04 3.14 5.75
C LEU A 171 1.14 2.82 4.74
N ILE A 172 1.41 1.53 4.57
CA ILE A 172 2.21 1.00 3.48
C ILE A 172 1.27 0.27 2.54
N LEU A 173 1.24 0.70 1.29
CA LEU A 173 0.37 0.17 0.26
C LEU A 173 1.20 -0.30 -0.94
N ASP A 174 1.03 -1.55 -1.33
CA ASP A 174 1.52 -2.07 -2.61
C ASP A 174 0.31 -2.27 -3.52
N GLU A 175 0.17 -1.43 -4.55
CA GLU A 175 -0.96 -1.49 -5.46
C GLU A 175 -0.95 -2.79 -6.26
N ALA A 176 -2.12 -3.42 -6.36
CA ALA A 176 -2.30 -4.61 -7.19
C ALA A 176 -2.23 -4.25 -8.68
N THR A 177 -1.53 -5.09 -9.45
CA THR A 177 -1.41 -4.96 -10.92
C THR A 177 -2.40 -5.84 -11.68
N SER A 178 -3.23 -6.61 -10.98
CA SER A 178 -4.18 -7.56 -11.58
C SER A 178 -5.28 -6.84 -12.34
N ALA A 179 -5.59 -7.34 -13.54
CA ALA A 179 -6.75 -6.91 -14.30
C ALA A 179 -8.03 -7.35 -13.57
N LEU A 180 -8.80 -6.39 -13.10
CA LEU A 180 -10.12 -6.56 -12.50
C LEU A 180 -11.17 -6.03 -13.48
N ASP A 181 -12.43 -6.45 -13.30
CA ASP A 181 -13.54 -5.82 -13.99
C ASP A 181 -13.66 -4.34 -13.56
N THR A 182 -14.19 -3.50 -14.43
CA THR A 182 -14.23 -2.04 -14.25
C THR A 182 -14.95 -1.59 -12.97
N GLU A 183 -16.02 -2.31 -12.57
CA GLU A 183 -16.78 -2.00 -11.36
C GLU A 183 -15.99 -2.31 -10.09
N SER A 184 -15.39 -3.50 -10.02
CA SER A 184 -14.52 -3.91 -8.91
C SER A 184 -13.30 -2.98 -8.79
N GLU A 185 -12.72 -2.58 -9.91
CA GLU A 185 -11.59 -1.65 -9.93
C GLU A 185 -11.93 -0.28 -9.36
N ARG A 186 -13.11 0.27 -9.70
CA ARG A 186 -13.61 1.52 -9.14
C ARG A 186 -13.82 1.44 -7.64
N HIS A 187 -14.47 0.39 -7.15
CA HIS A 187 -14.70 0.20 -5.71
C HIS A 187 -13.38 0.07 -4.94
N ILE A 188 -12.40 -0.65 -5.50
CA ILE A 188 -11.08 -0.76 -4.90
C ILE A 188 -10.38 0.60 -4.86
N GLN A 189 -10.42 1.38 -5.93
CA GLN A 189 -9.81 2.69 -5.97
C GLN A 189 -10.45 3.64 -4.94
N ASP A 190 -11.76 3.66 -4.85
CA ASP A 190 -12.49 4.47 -3.87
C ASP A 190 -12.16 4.04 -2.42
N ALA A 191 -12.01 2.74 -2.19
CA ALA A 191 -11.58 2.20 -0.89
C ALA A 191 -10.13 2.57 -0.55
N LEU A 192 -9.23 2.52 -1.52
CA LEU A 192 -7.84 2.94 -1.36
C LEU A 192 -7.75 4.44 -1.05
N ASP A 193 -8.51 5.26 -1.73
CA ASP A 193 -8.56 6.70 -1.45
C ASP A 193 -9.02 6.99 -0.01
N ARG A 194 -9.98 6.23 0.49
CA ARG A 194 -10.44 6.34 1.89
C ARG A 194 -9.38 5.91 2.90
N VAL A 195 -8.69 4.79 2.65
CA VAL A 195 -7.68 4.30 3.59
C VAL A 195 -6.42 5.18 3.60
N MET A 196 -6.11 5.85 2.50
CA MET A 196 -4.99 6.80 2.42
C MET A 196 -5.30 8.15 3.07
N ALA A 197 -6.57 8.55 3.15
CA ALA A 197 -6.96 9.87 3.63
C ALA A 197 -6.48 10.13 5.06
N GLY A 198 -5.72 11.22 5.26
CA GLY A 198 -5.23 11.66 6.56
C GLY A 198 -4.12 10.81 7.18
N ARG A 199 -3.64 9.77 6.50
CA ARG A 199 -2.54 8.91 6.95
C ARG A 199 -1.26 9.23 6.21
N THR A 200 -0.12 9.07 6.91
CA THR A 200 1.18 9.05 6.26
C THR A 200 1.25 7.81 5.39
N THR A 201 1.36 8.00 4.06
CA THR A 201 1.25 6.89 3.12
C THR A 201 2.52 6.77 2.27
N LEU A 202 3.09 5.58 2.26
CA LEU A 202 4.11 5.16 1.31
C LEU A 202 3.51 4.11 0.40
N VAL A 203 3.31 4.44 -0.87
CA VAL A 203 2.63 3.59 -1.83
C VAL A 203 3.57 3.16 -2.96
N ILE A 204 3.64 1.85 -3.24
CA ILE A 204 4.22 1.34 -4.48
C ILE A 204 3.13 1.48 -5.54
N ALA A 205 3.26 2.50 -6.39
CA ALA A 205 2.23 2.89 -7.33
C ALA A 205 2.38 2.18 -8.67
N HIS A 206 1.30 1.59 -9.14
CA HIS A 206 1.17 0.97 -10.46
C HIS A 206 0.10 1.65 -11.33
N ARG A 207 -0.68 2.57 -10.75
CA ARG A 207 -1.75 3.31 -11.44
C ARG A 207 -1.38 4.77 -11.59
N LEU A 208 -1.64 5.32 -12.77
CA LEU A 208 -1.38 6.74 -13.06
C LEU A 208 -2.13 7.67 -12.09
N SER A 209 -3.39 7.36 -11.77
CA SER A 209 -4.20 8.16 -10.86
C SER A 209 -3.58 8.31 -9.47
N THR A 210 -2.92 7.28 -8.95
CA THR A 210 -2.20 7.34 -7.66
C THR A 210 -0.97 8.22 -7.76
N VAL A 211 -0.20 8.07 -8.84
CA VAL A 211 1.03 8.85 -9.06
C VAL A 211 0.73 10.33 -9.22
N GLU A 212 -0.32 10.68 -9.97
CA GLU A 212 -0.75 12.08 -10.17
C GLU A 212 -1.19 12.77 -8.87
N LYS A 213 -1.79 12.02 -7.95
CA LYS A 213 -2.26 12.53 -6.65
C LYS A 213 -1.16 12.59 -5.59
N ALA A 214 -0.02 11.94 -5.79
CA ALA A 214 1.04 11.90 -4.79
C ALA A 214 1.64 13.28 -4.53
N ASP A 215 1.87 13.59 -3.27
CA ASP A 215 2.57 14.81 -2.85
C ASP A 215 4.03 14.81 -3.32
N GLN A 216 4.63 13.64 -3.38
CA GLN A 216 5.96 13.42 -3.94
C GLN A 216 6.03 12.03 -4.60
N ILE A 217 6.76 11.96 -5.70
CA ILE A 217 7.12 10.71 -6.38
C ILE A 217 8.62 10.49 -6.18
N LEU A 218 8.98 9.27 -5.82
CA LEU A 218 10.37 8.80 -5.74
C LEU A 218 10.57 7.73 -6.80
N VAL A 219 11.49 7.98 -7.73
CA VAL A 219 11.83 7.01 -8.78
C VAL A 219 13.00 6.17 -8.30
N MET A 220 12.80 4.86 -8.23
CA MET A 220 13.83 3.90 -7.83
C MET A 220 14.39 3.16 -9.03
N GLU A 221 15.71 3.06 -9.09
CA GLU A 221 16.44 2.27 -10.06
C GLU A 221 17.65 1.63 -9.38
N GLN A 222 17.79 0.31 -9.55
CA GLN A 222 18.91 -0.46 -8.99
C GLN A 222 19.19 -0.18 -7.50
N GLY A 223 18.15 -0.13 -6.70
CA GLY A 223 18.25 0.06 -5.26
C GLY A 223 18.53 1.50 -4.81
N ARG A 224 18.47 2.47 -5.71
CA ARG A 224 18.70 3.90 -5.43
C ARG A 224 17.51 4.75 -5.82
N ILE A 225 17.33 5.90 -5.17
CA ILE A 225 16.40 6.92 -5.61
C ILE A 225 17.15 7.83 -6.59
N VAL A 226 16.68 7.82 -7.86
CA VAL A 226 17.34 8.56 -8.95
C VAL A 226 16.64 9.87 -9.29
N GLU A 227 15.35 10.00 -9.00
CA GLU A 227 14.57 11.24 -9.19
C GLU A 227 13.56 11.44 -8.06
N ARG A 228 13.22 12.69 -7.79
CA ARG A 228 12.22 13.13 -6.81
C ARG A 228 11.47 14.32 -7.35
N GLY A 229 10.18 14.37 -7.14
CA GLY A 229 9.34 15.50 -7.50
C GLY A 229 7.88 15.15 -7.61
N THR A 230 7.07 16.09 -8.05
CA THR A 230 5.68 15.87 -8.42
C THR A 230 5.58 15.29 -9.83
N HIS A 231 4.41 14.79 -10.18
CA HIS A 231 4.14 14.28 -11.53
C HIS A 231 4.51 15.30 -12.63
N SER A 232 4.07 16.54 -12.48
CA SER A 232 4.34 17.60 -13.45
C SER A 232 5.81 17.97 -13.55
N GLU A 233 6.50 18.09 -12.40
CA GLU A 233 7.93 18.40 -12.36
C GLU A 233 8.77 17.31 -13.02
N LEU A 234 8.48 16.05 -12.75
CA LEU A 234 9.22 14.92 -13.28
C LEU A 234 8.97 14.68 -14.77
N LEU A 235 7.76 14.95 -15.26
CA LEU A 235 7.48 14.94 -16.71
C LEU A 235 8.26 16.05 -17.41
N ALA A 236 8.27 17.27 -16.85
CA ALA A 236 8.99 18.41 -17.43
C ALA A 236 10.50 18.18 -17.46
N ALA A 237 11.04 17.47 -16.47
CA ALA A 237 12.46 17.12 -16.40
C ALA A 237 12.91 16.13 -17.50
N ASN A 238 11.96 15.41 -18.11
CA ASN A 238 12.20 14.45 -19.20
C ASN A 238 13.28 13.40 -18.88
N GLY A 239 13.34 12.96 -17.63
CA GLY A 239 14.34 12.01 -17.10
C GLY A 239 13.83 10.56 -17.02
N HIS A 240 14.23 9.87 -15.96
CA HIS A 240 13.84 8.48 -15.70
C HIS A 240 12.33 8.30 -15.56
N TYR A 241 11.67 9.22 -14.84
CA TYR A 241 10.22 9.19 -14.65
C TYR A 241 9.46 9.34 -15.97
N ALA A 242 9.85 10.28 -16.83
CA ALA A 242 9.19 10.49 -18.11
C ALA A 242 9.28 9.25 -19.00
N ARG A 243 10.43 8.58 -19.02
CA ARG A 243 10.60 7.30 -19.74
C ARG A 243 9.75 6.18 -19.16
N LEU A 244 9.72 6.06 -17.83
CA LEU A 244 8.90 5.06 -17.14
C LEU A 244 7.42 5.30 -17.39
N HIS A 245 6.98 6.55 -17.31
CA HIS A 245 5.61 6.98 -17.60
C HIS A 245 5.19 6.60 -19.02
N ALA A 246 6.03 6.89 -20.01
CA ALA A 246 5.76 6.54 -21.42
C ALA A 246 5.63 5.03 -21.63
N MET A 247 6.38 4.21 -20.89
CA MET A 247 6.34 2.75 -21.02
C MET A 247 5.20 2.09 -20.24
N GLN A 248 4.86 2.61 -19.08
CA GLN A 248 3.95 1.94 -18.14
C GLN A 248 2.52 2.48 -18.17
N PHE A 249 2.34 3.77 -18.48
CA PHE A 249 1.04 4.43 -18.35
C PHE A 249 0.43 4.89 -19.68
N GLN A 250 1.16 4.85 -20.80
CA GLN A 250 0.57 5.15 -22.11
C GLN A 250 -0.39 4.06 -22.58
N ASP A 251 -0.13 2.81 -22.24
CA ASP A 251 -1.04 1.71 -22.56
C ASP A 251 -2.38 1.83 -21.84
N ASP A 252 -2.39 2.33 -20.60
CA ASP A 252 -3.62 2.58 -19.84
C ASP A 252 -4.47 3.71 -20.44
N ALA A 253 -3.85 4.74 -21.01
CA ALA A 253 -4.53 5.86 -21.66
C ALA A 253 -5.16 5.47 -22.99
N VAL A 254 -4.54 4.56 -23.74
CA VAL A 254 -5.08 4.03 -25.02
C VAL A 254 -6.30 3.16 -24.75
N LEU A 255 -6.25 2.30 -23.73
CA LEU A 255 -7.38 1.44 -23.34
C LEU A 255 -8.56 2.24 -22.76
N ALA A 256 -8.30 3.38 -22.12
CA ALA A 256 -9.35 4.26 -21.62
C ALA A 256 -10.06 5.03 -22.75
N ASN A 257 -9.33 5.41 -23.79
CA ASN A 257 -9.90 6.11 -24.96
C ASN A 257 -10.67 5.18 -25.91
N GLU A 258 -10.31 3.91 -26.02
CA GLU A 258 -11.05 2.93 -26.83
C GLU A 258 -12.38 2.49 -26.19
N LYS A 259 -12.58 2.77 -24.88
CA LYS A 259 -13.81 2.46 -24.14
C LYS A 259 -14.80 3.63 -24.01
N ALA A 260 -14.48 4.80 -24.59
CA ALA A 260 -15.45 5.90 -24.68
C ALA A 260 -16.44 5.58 -25.82
N PRO A 261 -17.75 5.39 -25.56
CA PRO A 261 -18.70 5.16 -26.63
C PRO A 261 -18.81 6.43 -27.47
N ASP A 262 -18.71 6.25 -28.78
CA ASP A 262 -19.02 7.26 -29.78
C ASP A 262 -20.41 7.87 -29.52
N SER A 263 -20.47 8.98 -28.81
CA SER A 263 -21.68 9.82 -28.73
C SER A 263 -21.62 10.89 -29.81
N LYS A 264 -21.65 10.46 -31.06
CA LYS A 264 -21.99 11.30 -32.22
C LYS A 264 -22.64 10.44 -33.28
N ALA A 265 -23.94 10.30 -33.22
CA ALA A 265 -24.78 10.12 -34.38
C ALA A 265 -26.22 10.50 -34.02
N GLU A 266 -26.68 11.55 -34.68
CA GLU A 266 -28.04 12.02 -34.91
C GLU A 266 -28.77 12.71 -33.78
#